data_34fa5abf9206755cd83eb7d3af024d66
#
_entry.id   34fa5abf9206755cd83eb7d3af024d66
#
_cell.length_a   1.000
_cell.length_b   1.000
_cell.length_c   1.000
_cell.angle_alpha   90.00
_cell.angle_beta   90.00
_cell.angle_gamma   90.00
#
_symmetry.space_group_name_H-M   'P 1'
#
loop_
_entity.id
_entity.type
_entity.pdbx_description
1 polymer ?
#
loop_
_entity_poly.entity_id
_entity_poly.type
_entity_poly.pdbx_seq_one_letter_code
_entity_poly.pdbx_strand_id
1 'polypeptide(L)'
;MSEHGITRVLGGIYVGGVQPIVDHLPLMATYNITHILSIIKFTVIPEYLVRKSYTLKNIPIDDTEDEDVLQYFNETNTFIDHCLFPNEIEYDPNLVDFKKKPQHGAIYIHCQAGISRSPTFIIAYLMYRYGLTLKMALYAVKRKRLSIEPNENFMEQLTMFEKMGGKYVNDQDKSYKQWKLNKSIKSNPIDNNLLSQDETYTNIDETLNDLNNLSNDQLSQITAIRCKKCRQRLALSTSFINHTPPSKESSEGHFIRRAGHGRRIIDIQESQSICSHYFTEPLNWMKNDLQNKNNELEGKLDCPNCHVKVGGYNWKGSRCSCGKWVVPAIHLLANKVDKFPLKPADLPNKVDFKS
;
A
#
# COMPACT_ATOMS: atom_id res chain seq x y z
N MET A 1 -5.65 35.87 3.25
CA MET A 1 -4.82 35.42 2.13
C MET A 1 -3.43 35.17 2.68
N SER A 2 -2.77 34.07 2.27
CA SER A 2 -1.42 33.77 2.75
C SER A 2 -0.43 34.76 2.16
N GLU A 3 0.22 35.57 2.98
CA GLU A 3 1.34 36.39 2.53
C GLU A 3 2.43 35.46 1.96
N HIS A 4 2.96 35.79 0.80
CA HIS A 4 4.02 35.05 0.11
C HIS A 4 3.70 33.57 -0.25
N GLY A 5 2.42 33.16 -0.32
CA GLY A 5 2.06 31.78 -0.68
C GLY A 5 2.31 30.72 0.39
N ILE A 6 2.72 31.12 1.60
CA ILE A 6 2.92 30.24 2.76
C ILE A 6 1.65 30.21 3.60
N THR A 7 1.16 29.02 3.94
CA THR A 7 -0.06 28.84 4.73
C THR A 7 0.24 28.03 5.99
N ARG A 8 -0.09 28.56 7.17
CA ARG A 8 -0.02 27.80 8.43
C ARG A 8 -1.19 26.82 8.51
N VAL A 9 -0.90 25.54 8.65
CA VAL A 9 -1.91 24.47 8.74
C VAL A 9 -2.33 24.23 10.18
N LEU A 10 -1.41 23.81 11.02
CA LEU A 10 -1.62 23.47 12.42
C LEU A 10 -0.31 23.59 13.20
N GLY A 11 -0.35 24.18 14.41
CA GLY A 11 0.86 24.31 15.23
C GLY A 11 1.99 25.00 14.46
N GLY A 12 3.15 24.35 14.39
CA GLY A 12 4.34 24.81 13.66
C GLY A 12 4.41 24.31 12.21
N ILE A 13 3.35 23.73 11.62
CA ILE A 13 3.36 23.20 10.27
C ILE A 13 2.92 24.27 9.28
N TYR A 14 3.75 24.53 8.28
CA TYR A 14 3.49 25.44 7.17
C TYR A 14 3.57 24.69 5.83
N VAL A 15 2.66 25.03 4.90
CA VAL A 15 2.58 24.47 3.55
C VAL A 15 2.69 25.57 2.49
N GLY A 16 3.32 25.25 1.38
CA GLY A 16 3.39 26.18 0.24
C GLY A 16 4.12 25.60 -0.97
N GLY A 17 4.41 26.49 -1.91
CA GLY A 17 5.20 26.18 -3.10
C GLY A 17 6.70 26.43 -2.91
N VAL A 18 7.46 26.29 -3.98
CA VAL A 18 8.92 26.53 -3.98
C VAL A 18 9.28 28.02 -3.98
N GLN A 19 8.35 28.91 -4.38
CA GLN A 19 8.63 30.32 -4.59
C GLN A 19 9.28 31.04 -3.39
N PRO A 20 8.82 30.84 -2.13
CA PRO A 20 9.47 31.44 -0.96
C PRO A 20 10.95 31.06 -0.81
N ILE A 21 11.32 29.87 -1.25
CA ILE A 21 12.71 29.40 -1.28
C ILE A 21 13.48 30.13 -2.39
N VAL A 22 12.91 30.23 -3.59
CA VAL A 22 13.54 30.91 -4.73
C VAL A 22 13.74 32.40 -4.45
N ASP A 23 12.78 33.05 -3.80
CA ASP A 23 12.84 34.47 -3.43
C ASP A 23 13.69 34.73 -2.19
N HIS A 24 14.33 33.72 -1.61
CA HIS A 24 15.18 33.82 -0.44
C HIS A 24 14.50 34.46 0.78
N LEU A 25 13.19 34.22 0.95
CA LEU A 25 12.43 34.76 2.07
C LEU A 25 13.09 34.40 3.42
N PRO A 26 13.09 35.29 4.40
CA PRO A 26 13.67 35.03 5.71
C PRO A 26 12.74 34.18 6.58
N LEU A 27 12.55 32.91 6.20
CA LEU A 27 11.57 31.98 6.80
C LEU A 27 11.77 31.82 8.31
N MET A 28 13.03 31.79 8.79
CA MET A 28 13.34 31.68 10.22
C MET A 28 12.91 32.93 10.97
N ALA A 29 13.24 34.12 10.46
CA ALA A 29 12.91 35.38 11.12
C ALA A 29 11.41 35.69 11.12
N THR A 30 10.72 35.37 10.01
CA THR A 30 9.31 35.73 9.82
C THR A 30 8.34 34.71 10.42
N TYR A 31 8.67 33.42 10.32
CA TYR A 31 7.74 32.32 10.67
C TYR A 31 8.29 31.37 11.75
N ASN A 32 9.49 31.64 12.27
CA ASN A 32 10.23 30.75 13.17
C ASN A 32 10.47 29.35 12.56
N ILE A 33 10.55 29.26 11.22
CA ILE A 33 10.79 28.01 10.51
C ILE A 33 12.28 27.66 10.66
N THR A 34 12.53 26.49 11.25
CA THR A 34 13.87 25.92 11.45
C THR A 34 14.14 24.72 10.55
N HIS A 35 13.07 24.06 10.12
CA HIS A 35 13.14 22.85 9.29
C HIS A 35 12.44 23.08 7.96
N ILE A 36 12.99 22.49 6.90
CA ILE A 36 12.40 22.52 5.56
C ILE A 36 12.35 21.09 5.01
N LEU A 37 11.14 20.64 4.67
CA LEU A 37 10.90 19.39 3.95
C LEU A 37 10.50 19.72 2.52
N SER A 38 11.40 19.41 1.59
CA SER A 38 11.24 19.69 0.17
C SER A 38 10.79 18.42 -0.58
N ILE A 39 9.58 18.44 -1.12
CA ILE A 39 9.03 17.31 -1.89
C ILE A 39 9.09 17.65 -3.38
N ILE A 40 10.32 17.63 -3.90
CA ILE A 40 10.62 18.06 -5.27
C ILE A 40 11.98 17.53 -5.71
N LYS A 41 12.11 17.22 -6.99
CA LYS A 41 13.43 16.94 -7.59
C LYS A 41 14.23 18.23 -7.71
N PHE A 42 15.11 18.48 -6.76
CA PHE A 42 16.11 19.52 -6.91
C PHE A 42 17.32 19.00 -7.66
N THR A 43 17.80 19.81 -8.61
CA THR A 43 19.12 19.60 -9.18
C THR A 43 20.24 19.96 -8.21
N VAL A 44 20.02 21.01 -7.42
CA VAL A 44 20.97 21.45 -6.39
C VAL A 44 20.17 22.09 -5.23
N ILE A 45 20.51 21.74 -3.99
CA ILE A 45 19.96 22.42 -2.81
C ILE A 45 20.51 23.85 -2.78
N PRO A 46 19.66 24.89 -2.65
CA PRO A 46 20.12 26.26 -2.59
C PRO A 46 21.09 26.49 -1.42
N GLU A 47 22.30 26.93 -1.74
CA GLU A 47 23.42 27.10 -0.77
C GLU A 47 23.05 28.01 0.42
N TYR A 48 22.21 29.01 0.21
CA TYR A 48 21.79 29.91 1.27
C TYR A 48 20.98 29.21 2.38
N LEU A 49 20.27 28.12 2.08
CA LEU A 49 19.56 27.36 3.10
C LEU A 49 20.53 26.64 4.02
N VAL A 50 21.60 26.10 3.47
CA VAL A 50 22.68 25.47 4.25
C VAL A 50 23.41 26.54 5.11
N ARG A 51 23.75 27.67 4.53
CA ARG A 51 24.43 28.77 5.24
C ARG A 51 23.61 29.35 6.39
N LYS A 52 22.28 29.35 6.28
CA LYS A 52 21.35 29.84 7.33
C LYS A 52 20.99 28.79 8.38
N SER A 53 21.67 27.65 8.40
CA SER A 53 21.49 26.58 9.40
C SER A 53 20.08 26.02 9.51
N TYR A 54 19.35 25.94 8.38
CA TYR A 54 18.11 25.18 8.34
C TYR A 54 18.40 23.67 8.37
N THR A 55 17.59 22.94 9.10
CA THR A 55 17.58 21.46 9.00
C THR A 55 16.77 21.06 7.77
N LEU A 56 17.42 20.41 6.82
CA LEU A 56 16.86 20.14 5.49
C LEU A 56 16.62 18.65 5.29
N LYS A 57 15.46 18.32 4.71
CA LYS A 57 15.19 17.00 4.15
C LYS A 57 14.58 17.16 2.76
N ASN A 58 15.08 16.40 1.80
CA ASN A 58 14.57 16.39 0.44
C ASN A 58 14.05 15.00 0.07
N ILE A 59 12.84 14.96 -0.47
CA ILE A 59 12.22 13.77 -1.07
C ILE A 59 12.09 14.06 -2.56
N PRO A 60 12.94 13.45 -3.41
CA PRO A 60 13.07 13.81 -4.81
C PRO A 60 12.02 13.07 -5.69
N ILE A 61 10.75 13.42 -5.54
CA ILE A 61 9.63 12.83 -6.27
C ILE A 61 8.91 13.84 -7.18
N ASP A 62 8.23 13.32 -8.20
CA ASP A 62 7.36 14.08 -9.09
C ASP A 62 5.88 13.97 -8.69
N ASP A 63 5.04 14.79 -9.32
CA ASP A 63 3.58 14.77 -9.11
C ASP A 63 2.93 13.93 -10.22
N THR A 64 3.21 12.62 -10.18
CA THR A 64 2.77 11.68 -11.22
C THR A 64 1.98 10.51 -10.63
N GLU A 65 1.24 9.82 -11.49
CA GLU A 65 0.40 8.68 -11.09
C GLU A 65 1.21 7.43 -10.74
N ASP A 66 2.53 7.45 -10.99
CA ASP A 66 3.42 6.31 -10.77
C ASP A 66 4.40 6.51 -9.61
N GLU A 67 4.37 7.64 -8.91
CA GLU A 67 5.22 7.84 -7.72
C GLU A 67 4.73 7.05 -6.51
N ASP A 68 5.67 6.43 -5.79
CA ASP A 68 5.43 5.76 -4.53
C ASP A 68 5.76 6.70 -3.36
N VAL A 69 4.74 7.30 -2.76
CA VAL A 69 4.92 8.22 -1.63
C VAL A 69 4.86 7.50 -0.28
N LEU A 70 4.22 6.32 -0.22
CA LEU A 70 4.10 5.53 1.01
C LEU A 70 5.47 5.20 1.61
N GLN A 71 6.43 4.81 0.77
CA GLN A 71 7.78 4.44 1.22
C GLN A 71 8.47 5.55 2.04
N TYR A 72 8.07 6.80 1.86
CA TYR A 72 8.67 7.95 2.54
C TYR A 72 7.93 8.38 3.82
N PHE A 73 6.71 7.87 4.09
CA PHE A 73 5.90 8.36 5.21
C PHE A 73 6.55 8.12 6.56
N ASN A 74 7.16 6.96 6.79
CA ASN A 74 7.81 6.66 8.06
C ASN A 74 8.92 7.67 8.39
N GLU A 75 9.82 7.90 7.44
CA GLU A 75 10.96 8.82 7.64
C GLU A 75 10.55 10.29 7.69
N THR A 76 9.55 10.70 6.91
CA THR A 76 9.08 12.09 6.89
C THR A 76 8.25 12.42 8.11
N ASN A 77 7.41 11.49 8.58
CA ASN A 77 6.67 11.65 9.83
C ASN A 77 7.62 11.82 11.01
N THR A 78 8.66 11.00 11.10
CA THR A 78 9.71 11.14 12.12
C THR A 78 10.44 12.49 12.02
N PHE A 79 10.76 12.92 10.81
CA PHE A 79 11.43 14.21 10.59
C PHE A 79 10.57 15.40 11.05
N ILE A 80 9.26 15.38 10.72
CA ILE A 80 8.31 16.42 11.16
C ILE A 80 8.16 16.39 12.69
N ASP A 81 8.07 15.20 13.26
CA ASP A 81 7.88 15.00 14.70
C ASP A 81 9.07 15.52 15.50
N HIS A 82 10.29 15.23 15.09
CA HIS A 82 11.52 15.74 15.71
C HIS A 82 11.59 17.28 15.66
N CYS A 83 11.10 17.92 14.60
CA CYS A 83 11.02 19.36 14.53
C CYS A 83 10.05 19.93 15.57
N LEU A 84 8.87 19.33 15.69
CA LEU A 84 7.78 19.88 16.50
C LEU A 84 7.85 19.44 17.97
N PHE A 85 8.43 18.27 18.24
CA PHE A 85 8.50 17.65 19.57
C PHE A 85 9.90 17.09 19.88
N PRO A 86 10.96 17.92 19.87
CA PRO A 86 12.35 17.47 19.95
C PRO A 86 12.73 16.79 21.28
N ASN A 87 11.93 16.97 22.32
CA ASN A 87 12.16 16.39 23.65
C ASN A 87 11.41 15.07 23.88
N GLU A 88 10.69 14.54 22.89
CA GLU A 88 10.08 13.23 22.97
C GLU A 88 11.07 12.17 22.49
N ILE A 89 11.55 11.32 23.43
CA ILE A 89 12.57 10.32 23.16
C ILE A 89 11.98 9.16 22.31
N GLU A 90 10.71 8.84 22.53
CA GLU A 90 9.95 7.88 21.71
C GLU A 90 8.50 8.36 21.57
N TYR A 91 8.03 8.36 20.33
CA TYR A 91 6.63 8.59 20.05
C TYR A 91 5.84 7.28 20.31
N ASP A 92 5.06 7.26 21.42
CA ASP A 92 4.09 6.19 21.64
C ASP A 92 2.73 6.62 21.06
N PRO A 93 2.26 5.96 20.00
CA PRO A 93 0.97 6.28 19.38
C PRO A 93 -0.23 6.06 20.30
N ASN A 94 -0.07 5.31 21.40
CA ASN A 94 -1.13 5.06 22.37
C ASN A 94 -1.18 6.14 23.48
N LEU A 95 -0.13 6.93 23.62
CA LEU A 95 0.01 7.97 24.64
C LEU A 95 -0.11 9.39 24.06
N VAL A 96 -0.73 9.57 22.91
CA VAL A 96 -0.86 10.88 22.25
C VAL A 96 -1.66 11.85 23.11
N ASP A 97 -0.99 12.82 23.70
CA ASP A 97 -1.65 13.97 24.31
C ASP A 97 -1.97 15.02 23.23
N PHE A 98 -3.21 15.00 22.75
CA PHE A 98 -3.72 15.99 21.78
C PHE A 98 -3.65 17.42 22.24
N LYS A 99 -3.45 17.67 23.56
CA LYS A 99 -3.33 18.99 24.16
C LYS A 99 -1.89 19.50 24.15
N LYS A 100 -0.92 18.63 23.91
CA LYS A 100 0.50 19.01 23.89
C LYS A 100 0.77 19.94 22.70
N LYS A 101 1.15 21.17 23.01
CA LYS A 101 1.51 22.15 21.98
C LYS A 101 2.93 21.88 21.49
N PRO A 102 3.24 22.11 20.18
CA PRO A 102 4.61 22.11 19.69
C PRO A 102 5.47 23.01 20.57
N GLN A 103 6.58 22.48 21.09
CA GLN A 103 7.40 23.21 22.08
C GLN A 103 8.39 24.16 21.43
N HIS A 104 8.95 23.77 20.27
CA HIS A 104 10.01 24.53 19.62
C HIS A 104 9.99 24.32 18.10
N GLY A 105 10.31 25.38 17.36
CA GLY A 105 10.52 25.34 15.93
C GLY A 105 9.22 25.27 15.12
N ALA A 106 9.40 25.45 13.83
CA ALA A 106 8.37 25.25 12.82
C ALA A 106 8.99 24.65 11.57
N ILE A 107 8.17 23.94 10.82
CA ILE A 107 8.58 23.27 9.58
C ILE A 107 7.83 23.84 8.39
N TYR A 108 8.55 24.08 7.30
CA TYR A 108 8.00 24.41 6.00
C TYR A 108 8.04 23.17 5.09
N ILE A 109 6.88 22.69 4.71
CA ILE A 109 6.73 21.54 3.83
C ILE A 109 6.23 22.05 2.49
N HIS A 110 7.08 21.93 1.47
CA HIS A 110 6.78 22.47 0.16
C HIS A 110 7.02 21.49 -0.98
N CYS A 111 6.37 21.74 -2.08
CA CYS A 111 6.65 21.13 -3.38
C CYS A 111 6.74 22.25 -4.43
N GLN A 112 6.43 21.99 -5.71
CA GLN A 112 6.44 23.03 -6.72
C GLN A 112 5.39 24.11 -6.45
N ALA A 113 4.12 23.72 -6.30
CA ALA A 113 2.99 24.65 -6.15
C ALA A 113 2.34 24.64 -4.75
N GLY A 114 2.64 23.63 -3.92
CA GLY A 114 1.98 23.46 -2.63
C GLY A 114 0.53 22.99 -2.73
N ILE A 115 0.23 22.17 -3.75
CA ILE A 115 -1.14 21.73 -4.07
C ILE A 115 -1.32 20.22 -3.85
N SER A 116 -0.39 19.39 -4.33
CA SER A 116 -0.53 17.93 -4.29
C SER A 116 0.52 17.24 -3.41
N ARG A 117 1.81 17.22 -3.78
CA ARG A 117 2.88 16.50 -3.06
C ARG A 117 3.01 16.92 -1.59
N SER A 118 3.31 18.17 -1.31
CA SER A 118 3.53 18.63 0.07
C SER A 118 2.31 18.44 0.98
N PRO A 119 1.06 18.71 0.55
CA PRO A 119 -0.11 18.41 1.38
C PRO A 119 -0.29 16.92 1.69
N THR A 120 0.09 16.02 0.76
CA THR A 120 0.04 14.57 0.98
C THR A 120 0.83 14.16 2.21
N PHE A 121 2.05 14.65 2.35
CA PHE A 121 2.89 14.36 3.51
C PHE A 121 2.38 15.01 4.81
N ILE A 122 1.74 16.17 4.72
CA ILE A 122 1.09 16.79 5.88
C ILE A 122 -0.13 15.96 6.31
N ILE A 123 -0.95 15.51 5.37
CA ILE A 123 -2.11 14.66 5.67
C ILE A 123 -1.65 13.36 6.33
N ALA A 124 -0.62 12.69 5.78
CA ALA A 124 -0.04 11.50 6.37
C ALA A 124 0.48 11.76 7.80
N TYR A 125 1.16 12.88 8.04
CA TYR A 125 1.61 13.26 9.37
C TYR A 125 0.46 13.51 10.36
N LEU A 126 -0.61 14.17 9.92
CA LEU A 126 -1.78 14.39 10.78
C LEU A 126 -2.48 13.07 11.15
N MET A 127 -2.51 12.10 10.23
CA MET A 127 -2.99 10.75 10.51
C MET A 127 -2.08 10.05 11.51
N TYR A 128 -0.76 10.10 11.29
CA TYR A 128 0.25 9.49 12.13
C TYR A 128 0.25 10.07 13.55
N ARG A 129 0.37 11.37 13.70
CA ARG A 129 0.55 12.01 15.00
C ARG A 129 -0.74 12.12 15.80
N TYR A 130 -1.84 12.47 15.13
CA TYR A 130 -3.10 12.79 15.81
C TYR A 130 -4.18 11.70 15.63
N GLY A 131 -3.88 10.58 14.98
CA GLY A 131 -4.85 9.51 14.75
C GLY A 131 -6.08 9.94 13.95
N LEU A 132 -5.94 10.98 13.12
CA LEU A 132 -7.05 11.46 12.30
C LEU A 132 -7.34 10.48 11.17
N THR A 133 -8.61 10.34 10.83
CA THR A 133 -8.97 9.66 9.58
C THR A 133 -8.48 10.48 8.38
N LEU A 134 -8.27 9.84 7.23
CA LEU A 134 -7.91 10.54 5.98
C LEU A 134 -8.85 11.71 5.69
N LYS A 135 -10.16 11.49 5.84
CA LYS A 135 -11.18 12.53 5.62
C LYS A 135 -10.98 13.73 6.56
N MET A 136 -10.71 13.48 7.84
CA MET A 136 -10.48 14.55 8.83
C MET A 136 -9.17 15.29 8.59
N ALA A 137 -8.09 14.56 8.28
CA ALA A 137 -6.79 15.14 7.98
C ALA A 137 -6.84 16.01 6.71
N LEU A 138 -7.43 15.50 5.63
CA LEU A 138 -7.65 16.26 4.39
C LEU A 138 -8.47 17.53 4.63
N TYR A 139 -9.58 17.42 5.37
CA TYR A 139 -10.40 18.57 5.72
C TYR A 139 -9.62 19.61 6.53
N ALA A 140 -8.83 19.18 7.52
CA ALA A 140 -8.03 20.08 8.35
C ALA A 140 -7.02 20.91 7.53
N VAL A 141 -6.39 20.28 6.53
CA VAL A 141 -5.43 20.95 5.64
C VAL A 141 -6.16 21.83 4.62
N LYS A 142 -7.19 21.30 3.96
CA LYS A 142 -7.96 22.00 2.92
C LYS A 142 -8.68 23.24 3.44
N ARG A 143 -9.15 23.21 4.71
CA ARG A 143 -9.75 24.39 5.36
C ARG A 143 -8.79 25.57 5.47
N LYS A 144 -7.47 25.33 5.54
CA LYS A 144 -6.45 26.37 5.64
C LYS A 144 -5.97 26.85 4.27
N ARG A 145 -5.92 25.96 3.30
CA ARG A 145 -5.51 26.25 1.94
C ARG A 145 -6.45 25.53 0.96
N LEU A 146 -7.40 26.26 0.41
CA LEU A 146 -8.48 25.71 -0.42
C LEU A 146 -8.00 25.04 -1.71
N SER A 147 -6.83 25.46 -2.23
CA SER A 147 -6.23 24.90 -3.45
C SER A 147 -5.58 23.52 -3.27
N ILE A 148 -5.65 22.92 -2.09
CA ILE A 148 -5.06 21.61 -1.83
C ILE A 148 -5.85 20.52 -2.54
N GLU A 149 -5.14 19.76 -3.37
CA GLU A 149 -5.69 18.67 -4.16
C GLU A 149 -4.59 17.64 -4.47
N PRO A 150 -4.33 16.70 -3.54
CA PRO A 150 -3.45 15.56 -3.84
C PRO A 150 -3.95 14.81 -5.07
N ASN A 151 -3.05 14.37 -5.94
CA ASN A 151 -3.43 13.58 -7.11
C ASN A 151 -4.09 12.25 -6.70
N GLU A 152 -4.76 11.59 -7.63
CA GLU A 152 -5.56 10.38 -7.37
C GLU A 152 -4.70 9.23 -6.83
N ASN A 153 -3.48 9.04 -7.37
CA ASN A 153 -2.52 8.05 -6.88
C ASN A 153 -2.11 8.31 -5.42
N PHE A 154 -1.85 9.57 -5.05
CA PHE A 154 -1.50 9.92 -3.67
C PHE A 154 -2.68 9.73 -2.72
N MET A 155 -3.90 10.01 -3.16
CA MET A 155 -5.11 9.73 -2.39
C MET A 155 -5.34 8.23 -2.17
N GLU A 156 -5.05 7.40 -3.18
CA GLU A 156 -5.08 5.93 -3.04
C GLU A 156 -4.06 5.46 -1.98
N GLN A 157 -2.85 5.97 -2.03
CA GLN A 157 -1.79 5.62 -1.07
C GLN A 157 -2.08 6.11 0.34
N LEU A 158 -2.66 7.30 0.51
CA LEU A 158 -3.16 7.76 1.81
C LEU A 158 -4.29 6.87 2.36
N THR A 159 -5.15 6.35 1.47
CA THR A 159 -6.20 5.39 1.85
C THR A 159 -5.58 4.06 2.29
N MET A 160 -4.53 3.60 1.65
CA MET A 160 -3.77 2.42 2.10
C MET A 160 -3.12 2.66 3.46
N PHE A 161 -2.49 3.82 3.65
CA PHE A 161 -1.91 4.20 4.93
C PHE A 161 -2.95 4.22 6.06
N GLU A 162 -4.16 4.74 5.80
CA GLU A 162 -5.28 4.68 6.75
C GLU A 162 -5.64 3.24 7.13
N LYS A 163 -5.73 2.34 6.14
CA LYS A 163 -6.02 0.92 6.37
C LYS A 163 -4.94 0.19 7.17
N MET A 164 -3.69 0.62 7.06
CA MET A 164 -2.57 0.17 7.90
C MET A 164 -2.61 0.75 9.32
N GLY A 165 -3.63 1.53 9.66
CA GLY A 165 -3.80 2.18 10.96
C GLY A 165 -3.23 3.60 11.04
N GLY A 166 -2.66 4.14 9.96
CA GLY A 166 -2.15 5.51 9.87
C GLY A 166 -0.93 5.81 10.76
N LYS A 167 -0.23 4.79 11.24
CA LYS A 167 0.88 4.92 12.19
C LYS A 167 2.22 4.57 11.56
N TYR A 168 2.29 3.45 10.93
CA TYR A 168 3.50 2.92 10.33
C TYR A 168 3.19 2.26 8.99
N VAL A 169 4.01 2.53 7.99
CA VAL A 169 3.93 1.85 6.70
C VAL A 169 4.62 0.50 6.83
N ASN A 170 3.84 -0.56 6.70
CA ASN A 170 4.33 -1.92 6.70
C ASN A 170 4.57 -2.40 5.27
N ASP A 171 5.82 -2.61 4.89
CA ASP A 171 6.20 -3.13 3.57
C ASP A 171 5.65 -4.52 3.28
N GLN A 172 5.29 -5.27 4.32
CA GLN A 172 4.67 -6.59 4.20
C GLN A 172 3.14 -6.53 4.06
N ASP A 173 2.53 -5.33 4.12
CA ASP A 173 1.09 -5.18 3.89
C ASP A 173 0.71 -5.64 2.49
N LYS A 174 -0.34 -6.48 2.42
CA LYS A 174 -0.77 -7.11 1.16
C LYS A 174 -1.25 -6.13 0.13
N SER A 175 -2.00 -5.11 0.57
CA SER A 175 -2.53 -4.10 -0.34
C SER A 175 -1.40 -3.28 -0.94
N TYR A 176 -0.36 -3.00 -0.15
CA TYR A 176 0.82 -2.28 -0.60
C TYR A 176 1.69 -3.13 -1.53
N LYS A 177 1.95 -4.40 -1.17
CA LYS A 177 2.63 -5.36 -2.07
C LYS A 177 1.90 -5.48 -3.40
N GLN A 178 0.58 -5.65 -3.37
CA GLN A 178 -0.23 -5.74 -4.56
C GLN A 178 -0.19 -4.46 -5.40
N TRP A 179 -0.24 -3.30 -4.75
CA TRP A 179 -0.12 -2.01 -5.42
C TRP A 179 1.27 -1.85 -6.07
N LYS A 180 2.36 -2.15 -5.38
CA LYS A 180 3.73 -2.15 -5.94
C LYS A 180 3.84 -3.08 -7.15
N LEU A 181 3.31 -4.29 -7.05
CA LEU A 181 3.32 -5.27 -8.14
C LEU A 181 2.50 -4.77 -9.35
N ASN A 182 1.31 -4.24 -9.12
CA ASN A 182 0.48 -3.64 -10.17
C ASN A 182 1.19 -2.52 -10.92
N LYS A 183 1.83 -1.64 -10.17
CA LYS A 183 2.59 -0.51 -10.70
C LYS A 183 3.76 -0.98 -11.55
N SER A 184 4.56 -1.90 -11.03
CA SER A 184 5.71 -2.47 -11.75
C SER A 184 5.29 -3.17 -13.04
N ILE A 185 4.18 -3.92 -13.03
CA ILE A 185 3.64 -4.58 -14.22
C ILE A 185 3.11 -3.57 -15.25
N LYS A 186 2.47 -2.49 -14.81
CA LYS A 186 2.03 -1.42 -15.74
C LYS A 186 3.20 -0.75 -16.43
N SER A 187 4.31 -0.52 -15.72
CA SER A 187 5.51 0.11 -16.25
C SER A 187 6.28 -0.82 -17.20
N ASN A 188 6.44 -2.07 -16.82
CA ASN A 188 7.11 -3.09 -17.64
C ASN A 188 6.56 -4.49 -17.34
N PRO A 189 5.58 -4.98 -18.12
CA PRO A 189 4.96 -6.30 -17.88
C PRO A 189 5.91 -7.47 -18.09
N ILE A 190 6.98 -7.25 -18.86
CA ILE A 190 7.86 -8.32 -19.35
C ILE A 190 9.13 -8.43 -18.51
N ASP A 191 9.72 -7.31 -18.14
CA ASP A 191 10.97 -7.25 -17.35
C ASP A 191 10.66 -6.67 -15.96
N ASN A 192 10.00 -7.48 -15.13
CA ASN A 192 9.56 -7.04 -13.82
C ASN A 192 10.59 -7.39 -12.75
N ASN A 193 11.42 -6.43 -12.38
CA ASN A 193 12.45 -6.57 -11.36
C ASN A 193 11.90 -7.02 -9.99
N LEU A 194 10.63 -6.73 -9.67
CA LEU A 194 10.02 -7.18 -8.42
C LEU A 194 9.85 -8.70 -8.39
N LEU A 195 9.55 -9.33 -9.53
CA LEU A 195 9.43 -10.79 -9.60
C LEU A 195 10.77 -11.52 -9.44
N SER A 196 11.91 -10.83 -9.58
CA SER A 196 13.23 -11.39 -9.30
C SER A 196 13.58 -11.37 -7.81
N GLN A 197 12.90 -10.58 -6.99
CA GLN A 197 13.15 -10.44 -5.56
C GLN A 197 12.42 -11.51 -4.76
N ASP A 198 13.13 -12.18 -3.85
CA ASP A 198 12.56 -13.23 -3.01
C ASP A 198 11.46 -12.71 -2.06
N GLU A 199 11.59 -11.47 -1.58
CA GLU A 199 10.61 -10.82 -0.71
C GLU A 199 9.24 -10.61 -1.36
N THR A 200 9.17 -10.67 -2.69
CA THR A 200 7.89 -10.60 -3.42
C THR A 200 7.02 -11.84 -3.21
N TYR A 201 7.65 -12.97 -2.87
CA TYR A 201 6.95 -14.25 -2.74
C TYR A 201 6.64 -14.58 -1.30
N THR A 202 5.38 -14.95 -1.04
CA THR A 202 4.97 -15.41 0.28
C THR A 202 5.33 -16.88 0.46
N ASN A 203 6.04 -17.18 1.54
CA ASN A 203 6.37 -18.53 1.95
C ASN A 203 5.26 -19.09 2.85
N ILE A 204 4.59 -20.14 2.39
CA ILE A 204 3.48 -20.78 3.12
C ILE A 204 3.95 -21.37 4.46
N ASP A 205 5.16 -21.94 4.49
CA ASP A 205 5.68 -22.59 5.69
C ASP A 205 6.08 -21.56 6.77
N GLU A 206 6.63 -20.41 6.38
CA GLU A 206 6.87 -19.28 7.29
C GLU A 206 5.55 -18.73 7.82
N THR A 207 4.57 -18.52 6.94
CA THR A 207 3.23 -18.10 7.37
C THR A 207 2.63 -19.07 8.39
N LEU A 208 2.80 -20.37 8.22
CA LEU A 208 2.32 -21.37 9.18
C LEU A 208 3.05 -21.30 10.52
N ASN A 209 4.35 -20.98 10.52
CA ASN A 209 5.09 -20.77 11.75
C ASN A 209 4.55 -19.59 12.55
N ASP A 210 4.21 -18.50 11.88
CA ASP A 210 3.63 -17.30 12.50
C ASP A 210 2.25 -17.58 13.13
N LEU A 211 1.51 -18.55 12.58
CA LEU A 211 0.20 -18.96 13.08
C LEU A 211 0.25 -19.86 14.33
N ASN A 212 1.42 -20.33 14.76
CA ASN A 212 1.57 -21.19 15.94
C ASN A 212 1.08 -20.58 17.27
N ASN A 213 0.96 -19.24 17.31
CA ASN A 213 0.51 -18.51 18.51
C ASN A 213 -1.00 -18.23 18.52
N LEU A 214 -1.74 -18.65 17.47
CA LEU A 214 -3.18 -18.45 17.40
C LEU A 214 -3.96 -19.51 18.19
N SER A 215 -5.13 -19.10 18.70
CA SER A 215 -6.09 -20.03 19.31
C SER A 215 -6.70 -20.97 18.28
N ASN A 216 -7.24 -22.11 18.74
CA ASN A 216 -7.91 -23.08 17.87
C ASN A 216 -9.07 -22.46 17.08
N ASP A 217 -9.82 -21.53 17.69
CA ASP A 217 -10.94 -20.84 17.05
C ASP A 217 -10.45 -19.90 15.94
N GLN A 218 -9.35 -19.21 16.16
CA GLN A 218 -8.72 -18.36 15.14
C GLN A 218 -8.14 -19.19 13.99
N LEU A 219 -7.50 -20.32 14.29
CA LEU A 219 -6.97 -21.24 13.27
C LEU A 219 -8.08 -21.81 12.38
N SER A 220 -9.23 -22.17 12.97
CA SER A 220 -10.36 -22.72 12.22
C SER A 220 -10.96 -21.74 11.18
N GLN A 221 -10.74 -20.43 11.35
CA GLN A 221 -11.13 -19.40 10.40
C GLN A 221 -10.20 -19.32 9.18
N ILE A 222 -8.98 -19.87 9.31
CA ILE A 222 -8.02 -19.92 8.22
C ILE A 222 -8.25 -21.21 7.42
N THR A 223 -8.33 -21.06 6.10
CA THR A 223 -8.56 -22.18 5.19
C THR A 223 -7.29 -22.50 4.40
N ALA A 224 -6.87 -23.75 4.43
CA ALA A 224 -5.83 -24.28 3.54
C ALA A 224 -6.44 -24.71 2.21
N ILE A 225 -5.82 -24.31 1.11
CA ILE A 225 -6.15 -24.74 -0.25
C ILE A 225 -5.19 -25.85 -0.63
N ARG A 226 -5.76 -27.00 -1.03
CA ARG A 226 -4.98 -28.17 -1.42
C ARG A 226 -5.31 -28.63 -2.84
N CYS A 227 -4.29 -29.12 -3.54
CA CYS A 227 -4.48 -29.76 -4.85
C CYS A 227 -5.49 -30.90 -4.74
N LYS A 228 -6.50 -30.90 -5.61
CA LYS A 228 -7.54 -31.93 -5.60
C LYS A 228 -7.02 -33.32 -5.92
N LYS A 229 -5.93 -33.43 -6.71
CA LYS A 229 -5.33 -34.71 -7.12
C LYS A 229 -4.41 -35.31 -6.04
N CYS A 230 -3.46 -34.55 -5.51
CA CYS A 230 -2.40 -35.08 -4.62
C CYS A 230 -2.44 -34.52 -3.19
N ARG A 231 -3.38 -33.64 -2.89
CA ARG A 231 -3.56 -33.01 -1.56
C ARG A 231 -2.42 -32.10 -1.12
N GLN A 232 -1.45 -31.80 -2.00
CA GLN A 232 -0.41 -30.83 -1.73
C GLN A 232 -1.03 -29.48 -1.35
N ARG A 233 -0.56 -28.85 -0.26
CA ARG A 233 -0.96 -27.51 0.13
C ARG A 233 -0.42 -26.52 -0.89
N LEU A 234 -1.31 -25.67 -1.42
CA LEU A 234 -0.99 -24.70 -2.47
C LEU A 234 -1.08 -23.26 -1.99
N ALA A 235 -1.97 -22.95 -1.04
CA ALA A 235 -2.16 -21.61 -0.50
C ALA A 235 -2.87 -21.68 0.86
N LEU A 236 -2.82 -20.57 1.60
CA LEU A 236 -3.68 -20.30 2.74
C LEU A 236 -4.65 -19.17 2.38
N SER A 237 -5.82 -19.11 3.04
CA SER A 237 -6.76 -18.01 2.84
C SER A 237 -6.16 -16.65 3.22
N THR A 238 -5.14 -16.65 4.06
CA THR A 238 -4.35 -15.47 4.39
C THR A 238 -3.60 -14.90 3.18
N SER A 239 -3.29 -15.67 2.16
CA SER A 239 -2.63 -15.23 0.92
C SER A 239 -3.61 -14.81 -0.18
N PHE A 240 -4.93 -14.79 0.11
CA PHE A 240 -5.90 -14.41 -0.91
C PHE A 240 -6.00 -12.91 -1.09
N ILE A 241 -6.11 -12.50 -2.35
CA ILE A 241 -6.53 -11.17 -2.74
C ILE A 241 -8.05 -11.18 -2.79
N ASN A 242 -8.65 -10.63 -1.72
CA ASN A 242 -10.09 -10.55 -1.63
C ASN A 242 -10.64 -9.61 -2.70
N HIS A 243 -11.71 -10.02 -3.35
CA HIS A 243 -12.40 -9.19 -4.32
C HIS A 243 -13.90 -9.27 -4.08
N THR A 244 -14.56 -8.14 -4.25
CA THR A 244 -16.02 -8.04 -4.19
C THR A 244 -16.58 -7.96 -5.59
N PRO A 245 -17.76 -8.58 -5.84
CA PRO A 245 -18.45 -8.40 -7.10
C PRO A 245 -18.68 -6.91 -7.40
N PRO A 246 -18.55 -6.47 -8.64
CA PRO A 246 -18.79 -5.08 -9.00
C PRO A 246 -20.25 -4.69 -8.76
N SER A 247 -20.50 -3.42 -8.46
CA SER A 247 -21.88 -2.91 -8.36
C SER A 247 -22.58 -2.96 -9.72
N LYS A 248 -23.91 -3.06 -9.71
CA LYS A 248 -24.71 -3.06 -10.95
C LYS A 248 -24.54 -1.79 -11.79
N GLU A 249 -24.17 -0.69 -11.15
CA GLU A 249 -24.01 0.63 -11.77
C GLU A 249 -22.62 0.83 -12.37
N SER A 250 -21.66 -0.03 -12.03
CA SER A 250 -20.30 0.05 -12.57
C SER A 250 -20.22 -0.53 -13.98
N SER A 251 -19.27 -0.04 -14.78
CA SER A 251 -18.98 -0.60 -16.11
C SER A 251 -18.63 -2.10 -16.06
N GLU A 252 -17.98 -2.54 -15.00
CA GLU A 252 -17.71 -3.96 -14.73
C GLU A 252 -19.00 -4.75 -14.41
N GLY A 253 -20.01 -4.10 -13.80
CA GLY A 253 -21.29 -4.68 -13.42
C GLY A 253 -22.22 -4.99 -14.58
N HIS A 254 -22.02 -4.38 -15.73
CA HIS A 254 -22.76 -4.71 -16.96
C HIS A 254 -22.30 -6.02 -17.63
N PHE A 255 -21.31 -6.69 -17.05
CA PHE A 255 -20.82 -7.95 -17.57
C PHE A 255 -21.83 -9.09 -17.33
N ILE A 256 -22.38 -9.59 -18.42
CA ILE A 256 -23.24 -10.77 -18.45
C ILE A 256 -22.45 -11.95 -19.00
N ARG A 257 -22.31 -13.02 -18.22
CA ARG A 257 -21.63 -14.24 -18.64
C ARG A 257 -22.60 -15.21 -19.31
N ARG A 258 -22.25 -15.70 -20.49
CA ARG A 258 -22.92 -16.85 -21.08
C ARG A 258 -22.38 -18.12 -20.39
N ALA A 259 -23.23 -18.85 -19.70
CA ALA A 259 -22.89 -20.18 -19.17
C ALA A 259 -22.66 -21.16 -20.36
N GLY A 260 -21.62 -22.02 -20.22
CA GLY A 260 -21.13 -22.93 -21.28
C GLY A 260 -22.27 -23.59 -22.08
N HIS A 261 -22.13 -24.40 -23.00
CA HIS A 261 -23.06 -25.02 -23.99
C HIS A 261 -24.58 -24.66 -23.98
N GLY A 262 -25.06 -23.88 -23.01
CA GLY A 262 -26.42 -23.37 -22.93
C GLY A 262 -26.46 -21.86 -23.28
N ARG A 263 -27.49 -21.43 -23.99
CA ARG A 263 -27.76 -20.01 -24.27
C ARG A 263 -28.21 -19.20 -23.01
N ARG A 264 -27.97 -19.74 -21.81
CA ARG A 264 -28.40 -19.12 -20.55
C ARG A 264 -27.45 -18.02 -20.18
N ILE A 265 -27.96 -16.80 -20.02
CA ILE A 265 -27.28 -15.65 -19.45
C ILE A 265 -27.46 -15.75 -17.94
N ILE A 266 -26.35 -15.78 -17.19
CA ILE A 266 -26.38 -15.79 -15.73
C ILE A 266 -26.19 -14.35 -15.26
N ASP A 267 -27.13 -13.83 -14.47
CA ASP A 267 -26.99 -12.52 -13.81
C ASP A 267 -25.80 -12.54 -12.84
N ILE A 268 -25.14 -11.40 -12.69
CA ILE A 268 -24.05 -11.20 -11.73
C ILE A 268 -24.45 -11.67 -10.33
N GLN A 269 -25.68 -11.44 -9.90
CA GLN A 269 -26.17 -11.88 -8.59
C GLN A 269 -26.18 -13.39 -8.43
N GLU A 270 -26.56 -14.15 -9.44
CA GLU A 270 -26.47 -15.62 -9.42
C GLU A 270 -25.02 -16.11 -9.47
N SER A 271 -24.11 -15.35 -10.11
CA SER A 271 -22.68 -15.67 -10.17
C SER A 271 -21.89 -15.30 -8.92
N GLN A 272 -22.44 -14.47 -8.03
CA GLN A 272 -21.80 -14.01 -6.80
C GLN A 272 -21.50 -15.14 -5.81
N SER A 273 -22.31 -16.18 -5.80
CA SER A 273 -22.17 -17.30 -4.85
C SER A 273 -21.03 -18.25 -5.18
N ILE A 274 -20.45 -18.20 -6.41
CA ILE A 274 -19.45 -19.17 -6.86
C ILE A 274 -18.34 -18.47 -7.63
N CYS A 275 -17.34 -17.94 -6.92
CA CYS A 275 -16.12 -17.45 -7.56
C CYS A 275 -15.34 -18.63 -8.18
N SER A 276 -15.03 -18.54 -9.48
CA SER A 276 -14.27 -19.57 -10.20
C SER A 276 -12.76 -19.51 -9.95
N HIS A 277 -12.28 -18.39 -9.36
CA HIS A 277 -10.88 -18.11 -9.14
C HIS A 277 -10.64 -17.69 -7.69
N TYR A 278 -9.58 -18.24 -7.09
CA TYR A 278 -8.99 -17.76 -5.87
C TYR A 278 -7.74 -16.96 -6.26
N PHE A 279 -7.86 -15.64 -6.32
CA PHE A 279 -6.72 -14.79 -6.59
C PHE A 279 -5.79 -14.78 -5.38
N THR A 280 -4.50 -14.89 -5.63
CA THR A 280 -3.48 -14.95 -4.57
C THR A 280 -2.36 -13.95 -4.87
N GLU A 281 -1.66 -13.52 -3.82
CA GLU A 281 -0.34 -12.96 -3.95
C GLU A 281 0.64 -14.00 -4.55
N PRO A 282 1.80 -13.61 -5.09
CA PRO A 282 2.82 -14.54 -5.55
C PRO A 282 3.25 -15.46 -4.40
N LEU A 283 3.28 -16.78 -4.62
CA LEU A 283 3.71 -17.77 -3.64
C LEU A 283 5.03 -18.39 -4.08
N ASN A 284 5.89 -18.78 -3.13
CA ASN A 284 7.24 -19.29 -3.40
C ASN A 284 7.27 -20.41 -4.46
N TRP A 285 6.32 -21.34 -4.41
CA TRP A 285 6.27 -22.45 -5.37
C TRP A 285 5.93 -22.01 -6.80
N MET A 286 5.36 -20.82 -6.98
CA MET A 286 5.00 -20.25 -8.29
C MET A 286 6.18 -19.51 -8.95
N LYS A 287 7.28 -19.29 -8.22
CA LYS A 287 8.39 -18.44 -8.63
C LYS A 287 8.93 -18.79 -10.03
N ASN A 288 9.16 -20.07 -10.29
CA ASN A 288 9.71 -20.50 -11.59
C ASN A 288 8.74 -20.23 -12.76
N ASP A 289 7.44 -20.39 -12.53
CA ASP A 289 6.42 -20.13 -13.55
C ASP A 289 6.25 -18.63 -13.80
N LEU A 290 6.27 -17.81 -12.73
CA LEU A 290 6.07 -16.36 -12.79
C LEU A 290 7.31 -15.62 -13.33
N GLN A 291 8.51 -16.16 -13.12
CA GLN A 291 9.77 -15.64 -13.65
C GLN A 291 10.09 -16.16 -15.06
N ASN A 292 9.11 -16.81 -15.73
CA ASN A 292 9.37 -17.49 -16.99
C ASN A 292 10.06 -16.56 -18.00
N LYS A 293 11.24 -17.00 -18.47
CA LYS A 293 12.15 -16.23 -19.33
C LYS A 293 11.62 -15.96 -20.74
N ASN A 294 10.46 -16.50 -21.08
CA ASN A 294 9.86 -16.37 -22.42
C ASN A 294 9.00 -15.11 -22.60
N ASN A 295 9.01 -14.18 -21.63
CA ASN A 295 8.27 -12.92 -21.71
C ASN A 295 6.75 -13.11 -21.98
N GLU A 296 6.17 -14.20 -21.49
CA GLU A 296 4.76 -14.48 -21.68
C GLU A 296 3.90 -13.65 -20.73
N LEU A 297 2.91 -12.96 -21.29
CA LEU A 297 1.98 -12.14 -20.52
C LEU A 297 0.97 -12.96 -19.70
N GLU A 298 0.85 -14.25 -20.01
CA GLU A 298 -0.02 -15.20 -19.31
C GLU A 298 0.57 -16.60 -19.33
N GLY A 299 0.26 -17.40 -18.33
CA GLY A 299 0.75 -18.77 -18.25
C GLY A 299 -0.05 -19.65 -17.31
N LYS A 300 0.37 -20.90 -17.23
CA LYS A 300 -0.22 -21.91 -16.37
C LYS A 300 0.54 -21.98 -15.05
N LEU A 301 -0.16 -22.37 -13.99
CA LEU A 301 0.43 -22.74 -12.71
C LEU A 301 0.14 -24.23 -12.48
N ASP A 302 1.20 -25.02 -12.36
CA ASP A 302 1.11 -26.44 -12.14
C ASP A 302 1.42 -26.78 -10.67
N CYS A 303 0.77 -27.82 -10.15
CA CYS A 303 1.00 -28.26 -8.78
C CYS A 303 2.47 -28.67 -8.58
N PRO A 304 3.19 -28.17 -7.57
CA PRO A 304 4.60 -28.46 -7.38
C PRO A 304 4.90 -29.94 -7.12
N ASN A 305 3.90 -30.74 -6.68
CA ASN A 305 4.09 -32.14 -6.40
C ASN A 305 3.64 -33.07 -7.56
N CYS A 306 2.45 -32.87 -8.13
CA CYS A 306 1.91 -33.79 -9.14
C CYS A 306 1.82 -33.23 -10.55
N HIS A 307 2.29 -32.01 -10.77
CA HIS A 307 2.40 -31.30 -12.05
C HIS A 307 1.07 -31.20 -12.84
N VAL A 308 -0.08 -31.33 -12.15
CA VAL A 308 -1.36 -31.07 -12.78
C VAL A 308 -1.64 -29.57 -12.73
N LYS A 309 -2.22 -29.04 -13.80
CA LYS A 309 -2.64 -27.63 -13.82
C LYS A 309 -3.64 -27.34 -12.71
N VAL A 310 -3.27 -26.39 -11.83
CA VAL A 310 -4.09 -25.96 -10.70
C VAL A 310 -4.55 -24.51 -10.81
N GLY A 311 -3.90 -23.72 -11.68
CA GLY A 311 -4.18 -22.31 -11.82
C GLY A 311 -3.57 -21.69 -13.07
N GLY A 312 -3.36 -20.39 -13.00
CA GLY A 312 -2.68 -19.62 -14.04
C GLY A 312 -2.40 -18.19 -13.58
N TYR A 313 -1.65 -17.49 -14.40
CA TYR A 313 -1.41 -16.06 -14.22
C TYR A 313 -1.70 -15.31 -15.52
N ASN A 314 -2.04 -14.03 -15.39
CA ASN A 314 -2.17 -13.11 -16.51
C ASN A 314 -1.85 -11.69 -16.02
N TRP A 315 -0.78 -11.12 -16.54
CA TRP A 315 -0.31 -9.79 -16.13
C TRP A 315 -1.25 -8.66 -16.55
N LYS A 316 -2.02 -8.86 -17.62
CA LYS A 316 -3.07 -7.93 -18.06
C LYS A 316 -4.36 -8.06 -17.24
N GLY A 317 -4.43 -9.04 -16.36
CA GLY A 317 -5.58 -9.34 -15.55
C GLY A 317 -6.48 -10.43 -16.09
N SER A 318 -7.36 -10.94 -15.22
CA SER A 318 -8.41 -11.86 -15.61
C SER A 318 -9.69 -11.59 -14.82
N ARG A 319 -10.80 -12.08 -15.37
CA ARG A 319 -12.13 -11.89 -14.82
C ARG A 319 -12.58 -13.09 -14.02
N CYS A 320 -12.99 -12.84 -12.77
CA CYS A 320 -13.68 -13.86 -11.98
C CYS A 320 -15.11 -14.10 -12.50
N SER A 321 -15.70 -15.26 -12.20
CA SER A 321 -17.11 -15.53 -12.51
C SER A 321 -18.09 -14.54 -11.88
N CYS A 322 -17.72 -13.90 -10.77
CA CYS A 322 -18.51 -12.84 -10.14
C CYS A 322 -18.49 -11.50 -10.91
N GLY A 323 -17.74 -11.41 -12.02
CA GLY A 323 -17.65 -10.21 -12.85
C GLY A 323 -16.45 -9.32 -12.55
N LYS A 324 -15.82 -9.43 -11.37
CA LYS A 324 -14.67 -8.60 -10.98
C LYS A 324 -13.45 -8.89 -11.86
N TRP A 325 -12.84 -7.81 -12.37
CA TRP A 325 -11.56 -7.84 -13.04
C TRP A 325 -10.43 -7.62 -12.03
N VAL A 326 -9.44 -8.49 -12.01
CA VAL A 326 -8.28 -8.41 -11.10
C VAL A 326 -7.00 -8.30 -11.92
N VAL A 327 -6.16 -7.34 -11.61
CA VAL A 327 -4.86 -7.06 -12.26
C VAL A 327 -3.79 -6.87 -11.18
N PRO A 328 -2.62 -7.52 -11.28
CA PRO A 328 -2.38 -8.73 -12.06
C PRO A 328 -3.22 -9.90 -11.54
N ALA A 329 -3.51 -10.84 -12.41
CA ALA A 329 -4.24 -12.02 -12.01
C ALA A 329 -3.29 -13.21 -11.82
N ILE A 330 -3.02 -13.58 -10.58
CA ILE A 330 -2.42 -14.85 -10.19
C ILE A 330 -3.51 -15.61 -9.45
N HIS A 331 -3.90 -16.78 -9.95
CA HIS A 331 -5.08 -17.44 -9.42
C HIS A 331 -5.00 -18.96 -9.41
N LEU A 332 -5.70 -19.55 -8.45
CA LEU A 332 -6.02 -20.97 -8.40
C LEU A 332 -7.45 -21.19 -8.88
N LEU A 333 -7.68 -22.26 -9.65
CA LEU A 333 -8.99 -22.62 -10.18
C LEU A 333 -9.80 -23.36 -9.10
N ALA A 334 -11.00 -22.86 -8.77
CA ALA A 334 -11.85 -23.44 -7.74
C ALA A 334 -12.22 -24.93 -8.00
N ASN A 335 -12.31 -25.33 -9.27
CA ASN A 335 -12.61 -26.71 -9.64
C ASN A 335 -11.40 -27.68 -9.57
N LYS A 336 -10.18 -27.16 -9.37
CA LYS A 336 -8.92 -27.93 -9.30
C LYS A 336 -8.36 -28.05 -7.89
N VAL A 337 -8.97 -27.37 -6.93
CA VAL A 337 -8.52 -27.33 -5.55
C VAL A 337 -9.68 -27.61 -4.59
N ASP A 338 -9.34 -28.06 -3.38
CA ASP A 338 -10.28 -28.23 -2.28
C ASP A 338 -9.90 -27.31 -1.11
N LYS A 339 -10.91 -26.87 -0.35
CA LYS A 339 -10.76 -26.06 0.87
C LYS A 339 -10.85 -26.90 2.12
N PHE A 340 -9.92 -26.70 3.04
CA PHE A 340 -9.92 -27.35 4.34
C PHE A 340 -9.66 -26.31 5.45
N PRO A 341 -10.48 -26.30 6.53
CA PRO A 341 -10.14 -25.50 7.70
C PRO A 341 -8.76 -25.93 8.24
N LEU A 342 -7.96 -24.97 8.63
CA LEU A 342 -6.65 -25.25 9.22
C LEU A 342 -6.83 -25.84 10.62
N LYS A 343 -6.09 -26.90 10.93
CA LYS A 343 -6.11 -27.55 12.25
C LYS A 343 -4.76 -27.42 12.92
N PRO A 344 -4.67 -27.49 14.26
CA PRO A 344 -3.39 -27.47 14.97
C PRO A 344 -2.38 -28.51 14.46
N ALA A 345 -2.87 -29.69 14.05
CA ALA A 345 -2.03 -30.74 13.46
C ALA A 345 -1.45 -30.40 12.08
N ASP A 346 -1.95 -29.36 11.43
CA ASP A 346 -1.43 -28.87 10.14
C ASP A 346 -0.27 -27.87 10.30
N LEU A 347 -0.01 -27.42 11.54
CA LEU A 347 1.08 -26.52 11.85
C LEU A 347 2.40 -27.29 12.00
N PRO A 348 3.54 -26.72 11.63
CA PRO A 348 4.82 -27.33 11.91
C PRO A 348 4.99 -27.47 13.43
N ASN A 349 5.53 -28.61 13.86
CA ASN A 349 5.82 -28.85 15.29
C ASN A 349 6.68 -27.71 15.82
N LYS A 350 6.30 -27.15 16.99
CA LYS A 350 7.17 -26.23 17.71
C LYS A 350 8.51 -26.95 17.94
N VAL A 351 9.56 -26.47 17.30
CA VAL A 351 10.91 -26.89 17.68
C VAL A 351 11.13 -26.28 19.05
N ASP A 352 11.00 -27.09 20.11
CA ASP A 352 11.41 -26.70 21.45
C ASP A 352 12.93 -26.47 21.39
N PHE A 353 13.32 -25.20 21.25
CA PHE A 353 14.68 -24.80 21.60
C PHE A 353 14.81 -24.96 23.13
N LYS A 354 15.11 -26.17 23.55
CA LYS A 354 15.59 -26.40 24.91
C LYS A 354 16.94 -25.70 25.03
N SER A 355 16.93 -24.71 25.90
CA SER A 355 18.03 -23.94 26.47
C SER A 355 19.38 -24.63 26.51
#